data_e887d1c8c90e8d916c47d723d9bc4ef4
#
_entry.id   e887d1c8c90e8d916c47d723d9bc4ef4
#
_cell.length_a   1.000
_cell.length_b   1.000
_cell.length_c   1.000
_cell.angle_alpha   90.00
_cell.angle_beta   90.00
_cell.angle_gamma   90.00
#
_symmetry.space_group_name_H-M   'P 1'
#
loop_
_entity.id
_entity.type
_entity.pdbx_description
1 polymer ?
#
loop_
_entity_poly.entity_id
_entity_poly.type
_entity_poly.pdbx_seq_one_letter_code
_entity_poly.pdbx_strand_id
1 'polypeptide(L)'
;LKRAFLALVAGAVAGCVSAGADRFRNNYPHPEKTGFWKWKWEQWRDGLPRRPEGGYRFETAKSDFSAALNPSVTWIGHATVLVRVGGLSILTDPQFSERASPVRFAGPRRVVPPAPGLDGLPHIDAVVISHNHYDHLDLDSVTKLAAQPGGSPRFFVPLGLKDWFSRQGIADVVELDWWQSRTFKGLEVHFVPVQHWSKRTLTDENLTRWGGWVLRHPELSFFFAGDAGYSKDFADIRARFGGFDLAAFPIGAYEPRWFMKIMHMNPAEAVQAHKDVNARQSLAIHWGTFDGMTDESLYEPPQRLAEERRKAGLSDEQFFVLKHGETRSLAHR
;
A
#
# COMPACT_ATOMS: atom_id res chain seq x y z
N LEU A 1 -11.54 16.78 -34.15
CA LEU A 1 -12.14 17.10 -32.82
C LEU A 1 -11.27 16.55 -31.66
N LYS A 2 -9.94 16.84 -31.67
CA LYS A 2 -9.00 16.45 -30.59
C LYS A 2 -8.09 17.64 -30.17
N ARG A 3 -8.54 18.86 -30.27
CA ARG A 3 -7.74 20.06 -29.93
C ARG A 3 -8.57 21.07 -29.15
N ALA A 4 -9.03 20.71 -27.96
CA ALA A 4 -9.61 21.72 -27.05
C ALA A 4 -9.81 21.09 -25.65
N PHE A 5 -8.75 20.84 -24.89
CA PHE A 5 -8.87 20.62 -23.44
C PHE A 5 -7.50 20.81 -22.74
N LEU A 6 -6.87 21.96 -22.98
CA LEU A 6 -5.68 22.32 -22.23
C LEU A 6 -5.62 23.84 -22.02
N ALA A 7 -6.64 24.40 -21.43
CA ALA A 7 -6.59 25.76 -20.88
C ALA A 7 -7.79 25.91 -19.94
N LEU A 8 -7.55 25.93 -18.67
CA LEU A 8 -8.30 26.56 -17.59
C LEU A 8 -8.21 25.72 -16.31
N VAL A 9 -7.13 25.85 -15.55
CA VAL A 9 -7.15 25.95 -14.09
C VAL A 9 -5.84 26.67 -13.69
N ALA A 10 -5.78 27.96 -13.94
CA ALA A 10 -4.86 28.86 -13.25
C ALA A 10 -5.73 29.89 -12.52
N GLY A 11 -6.35 29.45 -11.44
CA GLY A 11 -7.06 30.29 -10.49
C GLY A 11 -6.20 30.40 -9.24
N ALA A 12 -5.64 31.59 -9.00
CA ALA A 12 -4.82 31.93 -7.86
C ALA A 12 -5.59 31.68 -6.55
N VAL A 13 -5.09 30.74 -5.74
CA VAL A 13 -5.29 30.76 -4.29
C VAL A 13 -3.94 31.11 -3.69
N ALA A 14 -3.72 32.38 -3.45
CA ALA A 14 -2.67 32.86 -2.56
C ALA A 14 -3.07 32.52 -1.13
N GLY A 15 -2.83 31.29 -0.70
CA GLY A 15 -2.88 30.87 0.68
C GLY A 15 -1.52 31.19 1.31
N CYS A 16 -1.50 31.87 2.44
CA CYS A 16 -0.32 32.11 3.24
C CYS A 16 0.47 30.83 3.43
N VAL A 17 1.60 30.72 2.76
CA VAL A 17 2.59 29.67 3.01
C VAL A 17 3.20 30.01 4.35
N SER A 18 2.85 29.26 5.40
CA SER A 18 3.59 29.28 6.66
C SER A 18 5.03 28.85 6.33
N ALA A 19 5.96 29.77 6.52
CA ALA A 19 7.39 29.50 6.37
C ALA A 19 7.79 28.37 7.33
N GLY A 20 8.34 27.25 6.78
CA GLY A 20 9.25 26.41 7.53
C GLY A 20 8.70 25.21 8.28
N ALA A 21 7.70 24.48 7.76
CA ALA A 21 7.57 23.09 8.20
C ALA A 21 8.69 22.27 7.53
N ASP A 22 9.59 21.69 8.33
CA ASP A 22 10.63 20.81 7.82
C ASP A 22 9.98 19.61 7.12
N ARG A 23 10.27 19.42 5.84
CA ARG A 23 9.77 18.29 5.08
C ARG A 23 10.50 17.03 5.49
N PHE A 24 9.76 15.95 5.68
CA PHE A 24 10.35 14.65 5.97
C PHE A 24 11.21 14.17 4.80
N ARG A 25 12.23 13.37 5.10
CA ARG A 25 13.17 12.80 4.14
C ARG A 25 13.30 11.30 4.36
N ASN A 26 13.72 10.59 3.32
CA ASN A 26 14.07 9.18 3.43
C ASN A 26 15.28 8.97 4.34
N ASN A 27 15.36 7.81 4.94
CA ASN A 27 16.42 7.44 5.89
C ASN A 27 17.79 7.34 5.18
N TYR A 28 17.78 6.91 3.92
CA TYR A 28 18.97 6.80 3.09
C TYR A 28 18.94 7.77 1.90
N PRO A 29 20.13 8.26 1.46
CA PRO A 29 20.22 9.07 0.24
C PRO A 29 19.75 8.27 -0.97
N HIS A 30 19.01 8.93 -1.83
CA HIS A 30 18.57 8.41 -3.13
C HIS A 30 18.61 9.55 -4.16
N PRO A 31 18.63 9.25 -5.47
CA PRO A 31 18.50 10.27 -6.50
C PRO A 31 17.21 11.09 -6.31
N GLU A 32 17.24 12.36 -6.68
CA GLU A 32 16.05 13.18 -6.63
C GLU A 32 14.97 12.66 -7.59
N LYS A 33 13.72 12.75 -7.14
CA LYS A 33 12.56 12.45 -7.98
C LYS A 33 12.38 13.56 -9.02
N THR A 34 12.80 13.32 -10.23
CA THR A 34 12.72 14.28 -11.34
C THR A 34 12.00 13.67 -12.53
N GLY A 35 11.46 14.50 -13.39
CA GLY A 35 10.97 14.05 -14.69
C GLY A 35 9.51 13.64 -14.76
N PHE A 36 8.66 13.99 -13.79
CA PHE A 36 7.22 13.73 -13.83
C PHE A 36 6.57 14.21 -15.15
N TRP A 37 6.90 15.44 -15.59
CA TRP A 37 6.38 15.98 -16.85
C TRP A 37 6.96 15.28 -18.09
N LYS A 38 8.22 14.83 -18.02
CA LYS A 38 8.85 13.99 -19.05
C LYS A 38 8.08 12.67 -19.17
N TRP A 39 7.81 11.98 -18.05
CA TRP A 39 7.01 10.75 -18.02
C TRP A 39 5.63 10.97 -18.62
N LYS A 40 4.90 12.03 -18.21
CA LYS A 40 3.57 12.34 -18.75
C LYS A 40 3.60 12.66 -20.24
N TRP A 41 4.65 13.31 -20.72
CA TRP A 41 4.86 13.55 -22.13
C TRP A 41 5.16 12.27 -22.91
N GLU A 42 6.00 11.37 -22.39
CA GLU A 42 6.27 10.05 -22.96
C GLU A 42 4.99 9.21 -23.02
N GLN A 43 4.18 9.15 -21.96
CA GLN A 43 2.86 8.52 -21.98
C GLN A 43 1.93 9.09 -23.06
N TRP A 44 1.98 10.39 -23.26
CA TRP A 44 1.15 11.04 -24.30
C TRP A 44 1.67 10.74 -25.72
N ARG A 45 2.99 10.72 -25.91
CA ARG A 45 3.64 10.45 -27.20
C ARG A 45 3.53 8.99 -27.62
N ASP A 46 3.88 8.08 -26.71
CA ASP A 46 4.05 6.65 -26.99
C ASP A 46 2.76 5.85 -26.65
N GLY A 47 1.87 6.46 -25.90
CA GLY A 47 0.68 5.83 -25.33
C GLY A 47 0.96 5.07 -24.05
N LEU A 48 -0.10 4.74 -23.32
CA LEU A 48 -0.05 3.77 -22.22
C LEU A 48 0.07 2.36 -22.81
N PRO A 49 0.50 1.36 -22.01
CA PRO A 49 0.48 -0.03 -22.42
C PRO A 49 -0.87 -0.38 -23.04
N ARG A 50 -0.84 -1.15 -24.14
CA ARG A 50 -2.10 -1.56 -24.77
C ARG A 50 -2.92 -2.37 -23.78
N ARG A 51 -4.08 -1.83 -23.44
CA ARG A 51 -5.06 -2.59 -22.66
C ARG A 51 -5.46 -3.82 -23.46
N PRO A 52 -5.67 -4.97 -22.80
CA PRO A 52 -6.24 -6.12 -23.46
C PRO A 52 -7.56 -5.77 -24.13
N GLU A 53 -7.88 -6.42 -25.23
CA GLU A 53 -9.20 -6.31 -25.84
C GLU A 53 -10.26 -6.74 -24.83
N GLY A 54 -11.28 -5.90 -24.60
CA GLY A 54 -12.27 -6.14 -23.54
C GLY A 54 -11.82 -5.75 -22.11
N GLY A 55 -10.65 -5.09 -21.95
CA GLY A 55 -10.12 -4.62 -20.67
C GLY A 55 -9.46 -5.70 -19.81
N TYR A 56 -8.95 -5.30 -18.65
CA TYR A 56 -8.36 -6.23 -17.68
C TYR A 56 -9.45 -7.06 -17.00
N ARG A 57 -9.18 -8.35 -16.81
CA ARG A 57 -10.06 -9.28 -16.08
C ARG A 57 -9.22 -10.10 -15.11
N PHE A 58 -9.57 -10.01 -13.82
CA PHE A 58 -8.94 -10.80 -12.77
C PHE A 58 -9.97 -11.70 -12.11
N GLU A 59 -9.54 -12.91 -11.80
CA GLU A 59 -10.36 -13.82 -11.00
C GLU A 59 -10.44 -13.30 -9.57
N THR A 60 -11.64 -13.40 -8.98
CA THR A 60 -11.87 -13.11 -7.57
C THR A 60 -12.22 -14.41 -6.84
N ALA A 61 -11.77 -14.51 -5.60
CA ALA A 61 -12.18 -15.58 -4.71
C ALA A 61 -13.31 -15.09 -3.80
N LYS A 62 -14.19 -16.01 -3.40
CA LYS A 62 -15.15 -15.74 -2.33
C LYS A 62 -14.43 -15.93 -1.00
N SER A 63 -14.30 -14.85 -0.24
CA SER A 63 -13.76 -14.91 1.12
C SER A 63 -14.76 -15.58 2.05
N ASP A 64 -14.29 -16.55 2.82
CA ASP A 64 -15.04 -17.15 3.93
C ASP A 64 -14.23 -17.00 5.21
N PHE A 65 -14.59 -16.00 5.99
CA PHE A 65 -13.89 -15.69 7.24
C PHE A 65 -14.30 -16.61 8.38
N SER A 66 -15.40 -17.35 8.26
CA SER A 66 -15.83 -18.32 9.27
C SER A 66 -14.98 -19.60 9.24
N ALA A 67 -14.54 -20.00 8.05
CA ALA A 67 -13.73 -21.21 7.83
C ALA A 67 -12.22 -20.93 7.91
N ALA A 68 -11.79 -19.68 7.79
CA ALA A 68 -10.36 -19.32 7.81
C ALA A 68 -9.76 -19.54 9.19
N LEU A 69 -8.65 -20.27 9.23
CA LEU A 69 -7.86 -20.43 10.45
C LEU A 69 -7.23 -19.08 10.86
N ASN A 70 -7.00 -18.92 12.13
CA ASN A 70 -6.28 -17.79 12.72
C ASN A 70 -4.92 -18.34 13.22
N PRO A 71 -3.74 -17.85 12.73
CA PRO A 71 -3.57 -16.67 11.87
C PRO A 71 -3.87 -16.91 10.39
N SER A 72 -4.34 -15.85 9.72
CA SER A 72 -4.63 -15.88 8.28
C SER A 72 -4.44 -14.51 7.62
N VAL A 73 -4.29 -14.53 6.30
CA VAL A 73 -4.19 -13.33 5.47
C VAL A 73 -5.17 -13.41 4.31
N THR A 74 -5.88 -12.30 4.03
CA THR A 74 -6.76 -12.17 2.85
C THR A 74 -6.33 -10.96 2.05
N TRP A 75 -6.07 -11.13 0.75
CA TRP A 75 -5.77 -10.00 -0.12
C TRP A 75 -7.06 -9.45 -0.72
N ILE A 76 -7.46 -8.27 -0.27
CA ILE A 76 -8.69 -7.60 -0.73
C ILE A 76 -8.47 -6.96 -2.12
N GLY A 77 -7.24 -6.48 -2.36
CA GLY A 77 -6.80 -5.84 -3.60
C GLY A 77 -5.88 -4.65 -3.32
N HIS A 78 -5.01 -4.33 -4.27
CA HIS A 78 -3.99 -3.29 -4.16
C HIS A 78 -3.10 -3.50 -2.93
N ALA A 79 -3.03 -2.53 -2.01
CA ALA A 79 -2.31 -2.62 -0.74
C ALA A 79 -3.23 -2.97 0.45
N THR A 80 -4.52 -3.25 0.18
CA THR A 80 -5.49 -3.61 1.21
C THR A 80 -5.40 -5.10 1.52
N VAL A 81 -4.90 -5.42 2.72
CA VAL A 81 -4.74 -6.79 3.22
C VAL A 81 -5.43 -6.90 4.57
N LEU A 82 -6.26 -7.91 4.76
CA LEU A 82 -6.81 -8.27 6.06
C LEU A 82 -5.94 -9.34 6.70
N VAL A 83 -5.34 -9.03 7.85
CA VAL A 83 -4.58 -9.97 8.69
C VAL A 83 -5.43 -10.31 9.92
N ARG A 84 -5.60 -11.60 10.18
CA ARG A 84 -6.28 -12.09 11.38
C ARG A 84 -5.27 -12.83 12.27
N VAL A 85 -5.16 -12.41 13.52
CA VAL A 85 -4.21 -12.98 14.48
C VAL A 85 -4.67 -12.70 15.91
N GLY A 86 -4.57 -13.68 16.79
CA GLY A 86 -4.92 -13.52 18.21
C GLY A 86 -6.37 -13.06 18.44
N GLY A 87 -7.29 -13.45 17.58
CA GLY A 87 -8.68 -13.01 17.60
C GLY A 87 -8.92 -11.59 17.05
N LEU A 88 -7.87 -10.89 16.60
CA LEU A 88 -7.96 -9.54 16.02
C LEU A 88 -8.03 -9.59 14.50
N SER A 89 -8.75 -8.62 13.92
CA SER A 89 -8.79 -8.33 12.50
C SER A 89 -8.11 -6.99 12.22
N ILE A 90 -6.99 -7.00 11.52
CA ILE A 90 -6.19 -5.80 11.19
C ILE A 90 -6.24 -5.57 9.68
N LEU A 91 -6.60 -4.36 9.25
CA LEU A 91 -6.68 -3.99 7.84
C LEU A 91 -5.56 -3.01 7.48
N THR A 92 -4.83 -3.29 6.38
CA THR A 92 -3.81 -2.37 5.85
C THR A 92 -4.41 -1.51 4.75
N ASP A 93 -4.02 -0.23 4.69
CA ASP A 93 -4.30 0.74 3.61
C ASP A 93 -5.67 0.53 2.94
N PRO A 94 -6.79 0.73 3.66
CA PRO A 94 -8.12 0.43 3.16
C PRO A 94 -8.50 1.36 2.02
N GLN A 95 -8.56 0.80 0.81
CA GLN A 95 -8.96 1.50 -0.41
C GLN A 95 -10.05 0.69 -1.13
N PHE A 96 -11.31 1.12 -0.97
CA PHE A 96 -12.49 0.45 -1.52
C PHE A 96 -13.21 1.28 -2.59
N SER A 97 -12.78 2.51 -2.81
CA SER A 97 -13.35 3.39 -3.83
C SER A 97 -13.01 2.94 -5.26
N GLU A 98 -13.83 3.37 -6.21
CA GLU A 98 -13.64 3.07 -7.64
C GLU A 98 -12.37 3.70 -8.22
N ARG A 99 -11.89 4.79 -7.61
CA ARG A 99 -10.72 5.52 -8.08
C ARG A 99 -9.75 5.86 -6.96
N ALA A 100 -8.47 5.78 -7.27
CA ALA A 100 -7.39 6.33 -6.46
C ALA A 100 -7.19 7.81 -6.81
N SER A 101 -8.10 8.67 -6.33
CA SER A 101 -8.15 10.07 -6.77
C SER A 101 -8.92 10.96 -5.78
N PRO A 102 -8.59 12.27 -5.70
CA PRO A 102 -9.40 13.24 -4.96
C PRO A 102 -10.78 13.51 -5.59
N VAL A 103 -11.00 13.07 -6.84
CA VAL A 103 -12.23 13.32 -7.59
C VAL A 103 -12.77 12.01 -8.18
N ARG A 104 -14.10 11.90 -8.32
CA ARG A 104 -14.75 10.66 -8.79
C ARG A 104 -14.72 10.49 -10.32
N PHE A 105 -14.44 11.53 -11.08
CA PHE A 105 -14.50 11.50 -12.55
C PHE A 105 -13.15 11.34 -13.24
N ALA A 106 -12.03 11.48 -12.53
CA ALA A 106 -10.67 11.39 -13.09
C ALA A 106 -9.71 10.65 -12.16
N GLY A 107 -8.56 10.25 -12.69
CA GLY A 107 -7.52 9.50 -11.98
C GLY A 107 -7.60 7.98 -12.18
N PRO A 108 -6.66 7.21 -11.65
CA PRO A 108 -6.58 5.77 -11.80
C PRO A 108 -7.88 5.07 -11.42
N ARG A 109 -8.38 4.19 -12.29
CA ARG A 109 -9.65 3.50 -12.09
C ARG A 109 -9.44 2.06 -11.72
N ARG A 110 -10.20 1.59 -10.74
CA ARG A 110 -10.24 0.19 -10.34
C ARG A 110 -10.80 -0.67 -11.48
N VAL A 111 -10.09 -1.76 -11.78
CA VAL A 111 -10.47 -2.72 -12.84
C VAL A 111 -11.11 -3.98 -12.30
N VAL A 112 -10.97 -4.24 -11.00
CA VAL A 112 -11.60 -5.34 -10.29
C VAL A 112 -12.19 -4.81 -8.98
N PRO A 113 -13.45 -5.13 -8.63
CA PRO A 113 -14.04 -4.68 -7.37
C PRO A 113 -13.23 -5.24 -6.19
N PRO A 114 -13.21 -4.53 -5.04
CA PRO A 114 -12.61 -5.10 -3.83
C PRO A 114 -13.35 -6.37 -3.43
N ALA A 115 -12.62 -7.40 -3.07
CA ALA A 115 -13.19 -8.69 -2.74
C ALA A 115 -12.70 -9.15 -1.35
N PRO A 116 -13.59 -9.17 -0.34
CA PRO A 116 -14.96 -8.66 -0.40
C PRO A 116 -14.99 -7.12 -0.37
N GLY A 117 -16.16 -6.54 -0.62
CA GLY A 117 -16.44 -5.15 -0.30
C GLY A 117 -16.45 -4.91 1.22
N LEU A 118 -16.53 -3.64 1.64
CA LEU A 118 -16.54 -3.29 3.08
C LEU A 118 -17.61 -4.02 3.88
N ASP A 119 -18.81 -4.16 3.34
CA ASP A 119 -19.95 -4.84 4.01
C ASP A 119 -19.73 -6.35 4.19
N GLY A 120 -18.79 -6.93 3.46
CA GLY A 120 -18.44 -8.35 3.55
C GLY A 120 -17.27 -8.64 4.48
N LEU A 121 -16.67 -7.62 5.09
CA LEU A 121 -15.57 -7.78 6.03
C LEU A 121 -16.08 -8.22 7.43
N PRO A 122 -15.28 -8.96 8.21
CA PRO A 122 -15.53 -9.09 9.65
C PRO A 122 -15.34 -7.73 10.33
N HIS A 123 -15.73 -7.65 11.60
CA HIS A 123 -15.40 -6.45 12.41
C HIS A 123 -13.90 -6.20 12.39
N ILE A 124 -13.48 -4.98 12.08
CA ILE A 124 -12.09 -4.57 12.05
C ILE A 124 -11.70 -3.94 13.38
N ASP A 125 -10.69 -4.50 14.05
CA ASP A 125 -10.20 -4.01 15.33
C ASP A 125 -9.20 -2.86 15.15
N ALA A 126 -8.34 -2.96 14.13
CA ALA A 126 -7.32 -1.96 13.84
C ALA A 126 -7.12 -1.75 12.34
N VAL A 127 -6.72 -0.54 11.99
CA VAL A 127 -6.31 -0.15 10.64
C VAL A 127 -4.90 0.42 10.71
N VAL A 128 -4.01 0.02 9.81
CA VAL A 128 -2.70 0.63 9.64
C VAL A 128 -2.63 1.33 8.30
N ILE A 129 -2.17 2.60 8.27
CA ILE A 129 -2.01 3.41 7.06
C ILE A 129 -0.51 3.62 6.81
N SER A 130 -0.01 3.26 5.64
CA SER A 130 1.40 3.41 5.29
C SER A 130 1.78 4.85 4.96
N HIS A 131 0.96 5.55 4.21
CA HIS A 131 1.16 6.94 3.80
C HIS A 131 -0.14 7.58 3.25
N ASN A 132 -0.08 8.83 2.80
CA ASN A 132 -1.27 9.61 2.48
C ASN A 132 -1.68 9.63 1.00
N HIS A 133 -1.09 8.84 0.10
CA HIS A 133 -1.53 8.76 -1.29
C HIS A 133 -2.96 8.23 -1.40
N TYR A 134 -3.66 8.59 -2.50
CA TYR A 134 -5.09 8.29 -2.66
C TYR A 134 -5.41 6.81 -2.86
N ASP A 135 -4.44 6.02 -3.24
CA ASP A 135 -4.54 4.56 -3.42
C ASP A 135 -4.25 3.78 -2.12
N HIS A 136 -3.86 4.48 -1.03
CA HIS A 136 -3.60 3.91 0.30
C HIS A 136 -4.51 4.52 1.37
N LEU A 137 -4.74 5.82 1.33
CA LEU A 137 -5.63 6.52 2.26
C LEU A 137 -6.88 7.01 1.51
N ASP A 138 -7.94 6.23 1.53
CA ASP A 138 -9.23 6.53 0.92
C ASP A 138 -10.22 7.06 1.96
N LEU A 139 -10.69 8.29 1.77
CA LEU A 139 -11.58 8.97 2.71
C LEU A 139 -12.89 8.19 2.92
N ASP A 140 -13.53 7.74 1.84
CA ASP A 140 -14.80 7.01 1.91
C ASP A 140 -14.62 5.70 2.69
N SER A 141 -13.50 5.01 2.51
CA SER A 141 -13.19 3.76 3.20
C SER A 141 -12.97 3.96 4.69
N VAL A 142 -12.10 4.89 5.09
CA VAL A 142 -11.82 5.12 6.52
C VAL A 142 -13.02 5.68 7.27
N THR A 143 -13.85 6.50 6.62
CA THR A 143 -15.08 7.04 7.22
C THR A 143 -16.11 5.93 7.45
N LYS A 144 -16.30 5.03 6.49
CA LYS A 144 -17.19 3.87 6.64
C LYS A 144 -16.70 2.90 7.70
N LEU A 145 -15.39 2.63 7.75
CA LEU A 145 -14.79 1.79 8.79
C LEU A 145 -14.96 2.42 10.19
N ALA A 146 -14.79 3.73 10.31
CA ALA A 146 -15.01 4.42 11.58
C ALA A 146 -16.48 4.32 12.07
N ALA A 147 -17.42 4.17 11.14
CA ALA A 147 -18.85 4.01 11.42
C ALA A 147 -19.32 2.55 11.43
N GLN A 148 -18.42 1.55 11.36
CA GLN A 148 -18.81 0.14 11.32
C GLN A 148 -19.59 -0.29 12.57
N PRO A 149 -20.48 -1.29 12.47
CA PRO A 149 -21.16 -1.88 13.63
C PRO A 149 -20.14 -2.45 14.63
N GLY A 150 -20.37 -2.26 15.92
CA GLY A 150 -19.50 -2.76 16.99
C GLY A 150 -18.40 -1.78 17.41
N GLY A 151 -18.31 -0.61 16.77
CA GLY A 151 -17.40 0.48 17.13
C GLY A 151 -16.30 0.73 16.08
N SER A 152 -15.74 1.93 16.12
CA SER A 152 -14.63 2.34 15.25
C SER A 152 -13.39 1.49 15.50
N PRO A 153 -12.66 1.07 14.45
CA PRO A 153 -11.34 0.49 14.63
C PRO A 153 -10.38 1.55 15.18
N ARG A 154 -9.29 1.11 15.80
CA ARG A 154 -8.15 1.99 16.08
C ARG A 154 -7.33 2.20 14.83
N PHE A 155 -7.14 3.45 14.42
CA PHE A 155 -6.29 3.81 13.30
C PHE A 155 -4.87 4.09 13.76
N PHE A 156 -3.90 3.35 13.23
CA PHE A 156 -2.47 3.62 13.38
C PHE A 156 -1.99 4.32 12.11
N VAL A 157 -1.45 5.51 12.27
CA VAL A 157 -1.13 6.39 11.14
C VAL A 157 0.27 6.99 11.27
N PRO A 158 0.91 7.37 10.15
CA PRO A 158 2.17 8.10 10.16
C PRO A 158 2.07 9.47 10.82
N LEU A 159 3.17 9.93 11.40
CA LEU A 159 3.31 11.28 11.94
C LEU A 159 2.88 12.34 10.92
N GLY A 160 2.04 13.29 11.36
CA GLY A 160 1.44 14.36 10.56
C GLY A 160 0.04 14.04 10.00
N LEU A 161 -0.50 12.79 10.18
CA LEU A 161 -1.83 12.43 9.69
C LEU A 161 -2.95 12.53 10.71
N LYS A 162 -2.67 12.57 12.00
CA LYS A 162 -3.71 12.60 13.05
C LYS A 162 -4.70 13.75 12.86
N ASP A 163 -4.22 14.94 12.53
CA ASP A 163 -5.07 16.11 12.30
C ASP A 163 -5.98 15.93 11.09
N TRP A 164 -5.51 15.23 10.05
CA TRP A 164 -6.34 14.91 8.90
C TRP A 164 -7.52 14.03 9.32
N PHE A 165 -7.28 12.97 10.09
CA PHE A 165 -8.33 12.09 10.63
C PHE A 165 -9.30 12.84 11.57
N SER A 166 -8.77 13.70 12.44
CA SER A 166 -9.59 14.51 13.34
C SER A 166 -10.56 15.43 12.59
N ARG A 167 -10.12 16.02 11.46
CA ARG A 167 -10.99 16.82 10.59
C ARG A 167 -12.11 16.00 9.93
N GLN A 168 -11.96 14.69 9.83
CA GLN A 168 -13.01 13.76 9.36
C GLN A 168 -13.90 13.24 10.48
N GLY A 169 -13.72 13.71 11.72
CA GLY A 169 -14.47 13.24 12.88
C GLY A 169 -14.02 11.87 13.43
N ILE A 170 -12.86 11.37 12.98
CA ILE A 170 -12.30 10.09 13.42
C ILE A 170 -11.35 10.34 14.59
N ALA A 171 -11.72 9.89 15.80
CA ALA A 171 -11.02 10.23 17.05
C ALA A 171 -10.03 9.14 17.53
N ASP A 172 -10.31 7.86 17.30
CA ASP A 172 -9.44 6.76 17.78
C ASP A 172 -8.23 6.55 16.86
N VAL A 173 -7.30 7.51 16.93
CA VAL A 173 -6.10 7.59 16.05
C VAL A 173 -4.84 7.64 16.89
N VAL A 174 -3.95 6.70 16.63
CA VAL A 174 -2.57 6.64 17.17
C VAL A 174 -1.60 7.01 16.07
N GLU A 175 -0.92 8.13 16.22
CA GLU A 175 0.11 8.62 15.31
C GLU A 175 1.48 8.17 15.79
N LEU A 176 2.30 7.64 14.87
CA LEU A 176 3.66 7.16 15.17
C LEU A 176 4.67 7.71 14.17
N ASP A 177 5.88 8.01 14.67
CA ASP A 177 7.07 8.24 13.85
C ASP A 177 7.86 6.94 13.69
N TRP A 178 8.83 6.92 12.79
CA TRP A 178 9.71 5.77 12.56
C TRP A 178 10.33 5.24 13.85
N TRP A 179 10.33 3.92 13.98
CA TRP A 179 10.82 3.16 15.13
C TRP A 179 10.02 3.32 16.41
N GLN A 180 8.92 4.07 16.38
CA GLN A 180 7.95 4.11 17.48
C GLN A 180 6.99 2.92 17.41
N SER A 181 6.43 2.59 18.55
CA SER A 181 5.48 1.48 18.68
C SER A 181 4.38 1.76 19.70
N ARG A 182 3.33 0.95 19.61
CA ARG A 182 2.25 0.93 20.58
C ARG A 182 1.68 -0.47 20.71
N THR A 183 1.36 -0.88 21.93
CA THR A 183 0.62 -2.13 22.17
C THR A 183 -0.87 -1.89 22.09
N PHE A 184 -1.57 -2.78 21.42
CA PHE A 184 -3.03 -2.77 21.27
C PHE A 184 -3.59 -4.19 21.40
N LYS A 185 -4.38 -4.47 22.46
CA LYS A 185 -5.00 -5.79 22.70
C LYS A 185 -4.01 -6.97 22.57
N GLY A 186 -2.78 -6.84 23.08
CA GLY A 186 -1.74 -7.87 22.98
C GLY A 186 -0.92 -7.87 21.67
N LEU A 187 -1.31 -7.07 20.68
CA LEU A 187 -0.55 -6.86 19.46
C LEU A 187 0.43 -5.69 19.62
N GLU A 188 1.70 -5.89 19.32
CA GLU A 188 2.67 -4.79 19.19
C GLU A 188 2.63 -4.26 17.76
N VAL A 189 2.38 -2.95 17.61
CA VAL A 189 2.30 -2.24 16.33
C VAL A 189 3.47 -1.27 16.25
N HIS A 190 4.40 -1.49 15.32
CA HIS A 190 5.59 -0.66 15.12
C HIS A 190 5.53 0.00 13.74
N PHE A 191 5.88 1.28 13.68
CA PHE A 191 6.05 2.01 12.44
C PHE A 191 7.53 2.05 12.05
N VAL A 192 7.87 1.70 10.81
CA VAL A 192 9.26 1.54 10.37
C VAL A 192 9.55 2.29 9.07
N PRO A 193 10.79 2.77 8.84
CA PRO A 193 11.13 3.45 7.60
C PRO A 193 11.09 2.50 6.41
N VAL A 194 10.64 3.03 5.27
CA VAL A 194 10.86 2.49 3.92
C VAL A 194 11.12 3.67 2.99
N GLN A 195 11.78 3.44 1.87
CA GLN A 195 12.06 4.50 0.90
C GLN A 195 10.82 4.79 0.07
N HIS A 196 10.16 5.92 0.34
CA HIS A 196 8.99 6.40 -0.40
C HIS A 196 8.84 7.92 -0.25
N TRP A 197 7.62 8.44 -0.31
CA TRP A 197 7.26 9.83 -0.14
C TRP A 197 5.78 9.99 0.18
N SER A 198 5.35 11.19 0.54
CA SER A 198 3.95 11.48 0.82
C SER A 198 3.50 12.74 0.07
N LYS A 199 2.27 12.73 -0.42
CA LYS A 199 1.60 13.89 -1.02
C LYS A 199 0.12 13.60 -1.24
N ARG A 200 -0.73 14.59 -0.92
CA ARG A 200 -2.17 14.50 -1.15
C ARG A 200 -2.72 15.76 -1.80
N THR A 201 -2.05 16.89 -1.62
CA THR A 201 -2.40 18.19 -2.21
C THR A 201 -1.25 18.74 -3.03
N LEU A 202 -1.42 19.93 -3.62
CA LEU A 202 -0.36 20.58 -4.41
C LEU A 202 0.82 21.04 -3.54
N THR A 203 0.61 21.26 -2.25
CA THR A 203 1.58 21.92 -1.35
C THR A 203 2.10 21.07 -0.21
N ASP A 204 1.53 19.89 0.04
CA ASP A 204 1.81 19.05 1.22
C ASP A 204 2.83 17.94 1.00
N GLU A 205 3.62 18.01 -0.09
CA GLU A 205 4.65 17.01 -0.36
C GLU A 205 5.59 16.85 0.84
N ASN A 206 5.69 15.61 1.35
CA ASN A 206 6.51 15.22 2.48
C ASN A 206 6.23 15.99 3.80
N LEU A 207 5.01 16.50 3.99
CA LEU A 207 4.58 17.08 5.27
C LEU A 207 4.00 16.03 6.23
N THR A 208 3.78 14.82 5.77
CA THR A 208 3.45 13.64 6.59
C THR A 208 4.52 12.57 6.40
N ARG A 209 4.75 11.73 7.41
CA ARG A 209 5.59 10.56 7.26
C ARG A 209 4.97 9.53 6.33
N TRP A 210 5.79 8.60 5.88
CA TRP A 210 5.46 7.37 5.19
C TRP A 210 6.28 6.23 5.80
N GLY A 211 5.84 4.98 5.65
CA GLY A 211 6.58 3.86 6.20
C GLY A 211 5.84 2.53 6.07
N GLY A 212 6.50 1.49 6.52
CA GLY A 212 5.93 0.17 6.71
C GLY A 212 5.44 -0.03 8.14
N TRP A 213 4.73 -1.14 8.35
CA TRP A 213 4.24 -1.55 9.65
C TRP A 213 4.76 -2.94 10.01
N VAL A 214 5.23 -3.11 11.23
CA VAL A 214 5.53 -4.41 11.82
C VAL A 214 4.49 -4.70 12.88
N LEU A 215 3.78 -5.81 12.72
CA LEU A 215 2.80 -6.32 13.66
C LEU A 215 3.37 -7.56 14.33
N ARG A 216 3.49 -7.56 15.65
CA ARG A 216 4.02 -8.69 16.41
C ARG A 216 2.99 -9.20 17.41
N HIS A 217 2.65 -10.47 17.25
CA HIS A 217 1.85 -11.27 18.17
C HIS A 217 2.57 -12.60 18.42
N PRO A 218 2.35 -13.29 19.55
CA PRO A 218 2.94 -14.61 19.77
C PRO A 218 2.73 -15.61 18.62
N GLU A 219 1.59 -15.54 17.94
CA GLU A 219 1.21 -16.45 16.85
C GLU A 219 1.73 -16.00 15.46
N LEU A 220 2.07 -14.73 15.26
CA LEU A 220 2.47 -14.18 13.96
C LEU A 220 3.32 -12.93 14.08
N SER A 221 4.44 -12.89 13.36
CA SER A 221 5.18 -11.67 13.07
C SER A 221 4.95 -11.29 11.60
N PHE A 222 4.31 -10.15 11.37
CA PHE A 222 3.94 -9.67 10.04
C PHE A 222 4.60 -8.34 9.73
N PHE A 223 5.19 -8.22 8.53
CA PHE A 223 5.70 -6.96 7.99
C PHE A 223 4.89 -6.53 6.76
N PHE A 224 4.33 -5.34 6.81
CA PHE A 224 3.67 -4.68 5.70
C PHE A 224 4.56 -3.53 5.21
N ALA A 225 5.08 -3.64 3.99
CA ALA A 225 5.99 -2.63 3.45
C ALA A 225 5.28 -1.33 3.02
N GLY A 226 3.96 -1.38 2.73
CA GLY A 226 3.29 -0.30 2.02
C GLY A 226 3.90 -0.13 0.63
N ASP A 227 4.03 1.13 0.17
CA ASP A 227 4.83 1.45 -1.02
C ASP A 227 6.27 1.70 -0.65
N ALA A 228 7.17 1.09 -1.42
CA ALA A 228 8.60 1.18 -1.14
C ALA A 228 9.46 1.02 -2.40
N GLY A 229 10.43 1.90 -2.57
CA GLY A 229 11.65 1.65 -3.35
C GLY A 229 12.59 0.73 -2.57
N TYR A 230 13.42 -0.02 -3.27
CA TYR A 230 14.41 -0.87 -2.62
C TYR A 230 15.50 -0.04 -1.93
N SER A 231 15.74 -0.29 -0.63
CA SER A 231 16.69 0.46 0.18
C SER A 231 17.31 -0.41 1.30
N LYS A 232 18.30 0.15 1.98
CA LYS A 232 18.91 -0.49 3.16
C LYS A 232 17.96 -0.60 4.36
N ASP A 233 16.82 0.10 4.35
CA ASP A 233 15.84 0.03 5.42
C ASP A 233 15.41 -1.42 5.72
N PHE A 234 15.33 -2.28 4.69
CA PHE A 234 14.98 -3.70 4.88
C PHE A 234 16.00 -4.46 5.73
N ALA A 235 17.29 -4.18 5.57
CA ALA A 235 18.34 -4.75 6.41
C ALA A 235 18.27 -4.23 7.86
N ASP A 236 17.96 -2.94 8.05
CA ASP A 236 17.79 -2.34 9.38
C ASP A 236 16.56 -2.91 10.09
N ILE A 237 15.46 -3.12 9.37
CA ILE A 237 14.25 -3.78 9.88
C ILE A 237 14.59 -5.21 10.35
N ARG A 238 15.32 -5.98 9.53
CA ARG A 238 15.80 -7.31 9.94
C ARG A 238 16.68 -7.25 11.18
N ALA A 239 17.63 -6.34 11.23
CA ALA A 239 18.53 -6.20 12.36
C ALA A 239 17.77 -5.95 13.68
N ARG A 240 16.66 -5.21 13.60
CA ARG A 240 15.83 -4.88 14.78
C ARG A 240 14.84 -5.97 15.15
N PHE A 241 14.24 -6.68 14.20
CA PHE A 241 13.14 -7.62 14.43
C PHE A 241 13.50 -9.10 14.23
N GLY A 242 14.66 -9.39 13.62
CA GLY A 242 15.20 -10.75 13.43
C GLY A 242 14.64 -11.50 12.23
N GLY A 243 13.42 -11.19 11.78
CA GLY A 243 12.73 -11.84 10.66
C GLY A 243 11.22 -11.91 10.88
N PHE A 244 10.51 -12.39 9.86
CA PHE A 244 9.05 -12.38 9.84
C PHE A 244 8.47 -13.71 9.39
N ASP A 245 7.32 -14.10 9.95
CA ASP A 245 6.57 -15.26 9.45
C ASP A 245 5.94 -14.93 8.10
N LEU A 246 5.42 -13.69 7.96
CA LEU A 246 4.86 -13.17 6.74
C LEU A 246 5.32 -11.73 6.50
N ALA A 247 5.67 -11.41 5.25
CA ALA A 247 5.82 -10.03 4.78
C ALA A 247 4.87 -9.76 3.60
N ALA A 248 4.44 -8.51 3.41
CA ALA A 248 3.70 -8.09 2.23
C ALA A 248 4.50 -7.04 1.47
N PHE A 249 4.83 -7.32 0.20
CA PHE A 249 5.66 -6.45 -0.63
C PHE A 249 4.95 -6.00 -1.89
N PRO A 250 5.06 -4.71 -2.26
CA PRO A 250 4.58 -4.22 -3.54
C PRO A 250 5.41 -4.81 -4.68
N ILE A 251 4.72 -5.23 -5.75
CA ILE A 251 5.35 -5.78 -6.97
C ILE A 251 4.93 -5.06 -8.23
N GLY A 252 4.06 -4.05 -8.15
CA GLY A 252 3.54 -3.25 -9.25
C GLY A 252 3.93 -1.78 -9.15
N ALA A 253 3.52 -0.99 -10.14
CA ALA A 253 3.82 0.43 -10.29
C ALA A 253 5.33 0.73 -10.47
N TYR A 254 6.05 -0.15 -11.16
CA TYR A 254 7.52 -0.04 -11.27
C TYR A 254 8.03 0.55 -12.59
N GLU A 255 7.20 0.68 -13.63
CA GLU A 255 7.62 1.30 -14.90
C GLU A 255 7.07 2.72 -15.08
N PRO A 256 7.84 3.59 -15.73
CA PRO A 256 9.20 3.38 -16.26
C PRO A 256 10.25 3.41 -15.14
N ARG A 257 11.21 2.48 -15.18
CA ARG A 257 12.24 2.34 -14.11
C ARG A 257 13.02 3.61 -13.82
N TRP A 258 13.31 4.42 -14.86
CA TRP A 258 14.07 5.68 -14.67
C TRP A 258 13.36 6.68 -13.77
N PHE A 259 12.02 6.58 -13.63
CA PHE A 259 11.20 7.43 -12.76
C PHE A 259 10.74 6.70 -11.48
N MET A 260 10.28 5.45 -11.61
CA MET A 260 9.64 4.71 -10.52
C MET A 260 10.62 4.06 -9.53
N LYS A 261 11.86 3.74 -9.96
CA LYS A 261 12.82 2.95 -9.16
C LYS A 261 13.03 3.45 -7.74
N ILE A 262 13.01 4.76 -7.52
CA ILE A 262 13.23 5.36 -6.20
C ILE A 262 12.00 5.26 -5.28
N MET A 263 10.83 4.95 -5.82
CA MET A 263 9.55 4.97 -5.11
C MET A 263 8.89 3.59 -5.03
N HIS A 264 9.15 2.73 -6.02
CA HIS A 264 8.51 1.42 -6.15
C HIS A 264 9.53 0.36 -6.56
N MET A 265 9.51 -0.76 -5.85
CA MET A 265 10.27 -1.95 -6.21
C MET A 265 9.67 -2.62 -7.46
N ASN A 266 10.54 -3.19 -8.29
CA ASN A 266 10.10 -4.19 -9.26
C ASN A 266 10.09 -5.59 -8.61
N PRO A 267 9.57 -6.63 -9.27
CA PRO A 267 9.52 -7.98 -8.71
C PRO A 267 10.88 -8.56 -8.30
N ALA A 268 11.97 -8.23 -9.00
CA ALA A 268 13.32 -8.68 -8.62
C ALA A 268 13.78 -8.04 -7.29
N GLU A 269 13.53 -6.75 -7.13
CA GLU A 269 13.84 -6.01 -5.90
C GLU A 269 12.93 -6.48 -4.73
N ALA A 270 11.67 -6.83 -5.00
CA ALA A 270 10.78 -7.41 -4.00
C ALA A 270 11.26 -8.79 -3.51
N VAL A 271 11.77 -9.64 -4.42
CA VAL A 271 12.42 -10.91 -4.06
C VAL A 271 13.68 -10.69 -3.21
N GLN A 272 14.48 -9.66 -3.52
CA GLN A 272 15.63 -9.31 -2.69
C GLN A 272 15.20 -8.80 -1.32
N ALA A 273 14.17 -7.93 -1.24
CA ALA A 273 13.63 -7.43 0.02
C ALA A 273 13.07 -8.56 0.92
N HIS A 274 12.41 -9.58 0.33
CA HIS A 274 12.00 -10.80 1.04
C HIS A 274 13.19 -11.47 1.77
N LYS A 275 14.33 -11.60 1.08
CA LYS A 275 15.56 -12.16 1.65
C LYS A 275 16.17 -11.26 2.72
N ASP A 276 16.20 -9.95 2.46
CA ASP A 276 16.83 -8.97 3.34
C ASP A 276 16.10 -8.84 4.67
N VAL A 277 14.76 -8.86 4.67
CA VAL A 277 13.99 -8.88 5.93
C VAL A 277 13.92 -10.25 6.59
N ASN A 278 14.46 -11.30 5.95
CA ASN A 278 14.41 -12.67 6.42
C ASN A 278 12.95 -13.15 6.65
N ALA A 279 12.08 -12.93 5.65
CA ALA A 279 10.70 -13.41 5.73
C ALA A 279 10.63 -14.91 5.41
N ARG A 280 9.84 -15.67 6.18
CA ARG A 280 9.57 -17.08 5.88
C ARG A 280 8.65 -17.21 4.67
N GLN A 281 7.64 -16.33 4.61
CA GLN A 281 6.71 -16.22 3.49
C GLN A 281 6.50 -14.76 3.14
N SER A 282 6.19 -14.48 1.87
CA SER A 282 5.78 -13.14 1.43
C SER A 282 4.55 -13.19 0.56
N LEU A 283 3.68 -12.18 0.70
CA LEU A 283 2.52 -11.91 -0.12
C LEU A 283 2.83 -10.78 -1.10
N ALA A 284 2.54 -11.00 -2.36
CA ALA A 284 2.61 -9.97 -3.40
C ALA A 284 1.38 -9.04 -3.34
N ILE A 285 1.62 -7.75 -3.22
CA ILE A 285 0.58 -6.70 -3.19
C ILE A 285 0.84 -5.61 -4.23
N HIS A 286 -0.04 -4.61 -4.29
CA HIS A 286 0.10 -3.39 -5.11
C HIS A 286 0.18 -3.66 -6.62
N TRP A 287 -0.64 -4.58 -7.13
CA TRP A 287 -0.71 -4.94 -8.54
C TRP A 287 -2.17 -5.24 -8.95
N GLY A 288 -2.45 -5.30 -10.25
CA GLY A 288 -3.70 -5.84 -10.79
C GLY A 288 -5.01 -5.14 -10.38
N THR A 289 -4.97 -3.96 -9.78
CA THR A 289 -6.14 -3.32 -9.19
C THR A 289 -6.53 -2.01 -9.86
N PHE A 290 -5.60 -1.07 -10.05
CA PHE A 290 -5.86 0.23 -10.65
C PHE A 290 -5.18 0.38 -11.99
N ASP A 291 -5.94 0.79 -13.02
CA ASP A 291 -5.43 1.08 -14.34
C ASP A 291 -5.06 2.56 -14.47
N GLY A 292 -3.97 2.85 -15.15
CA GLY A 292 -3.46 4.20 -15.40
C GLY A 292 -2.53 4.76 -14.33
N MET A 293 -2.02 3.93 -13.41
CA MET A 293 -1.03 4.34 -12.41
C MET A 293 0.41 4.26 -12.93
N THR A 294 0.69 3.39 -13.89
CA THR A 294 2.02 2.93 -14.27
C THR A 294 2.05 2.55 -15.74
N ASP A 295 3.25 2.26 -16.29
CA ASP A 295 3.44 1.93 -17.70
C ASP A 295 3.51 0.41 -17.95
N GLU A 296 3.66 -0.44 -16.94
CA GLU A 296 3.56 -1.89 -17.16
C GLU A 296 2.10 -2.35 -17.25
N SER A 297 1.89 -3.47 -17.95
CA SER A 297 0.59 -4.16 -17.97
C SER A 297 0.22 -4.68 -16.60
N LEU A 298 -1.05 -4.57 -16.19
CA LEU A 298 -1.50 -5.09 -14.88
C LEU A 298 -1.37 -6.63 -14.74
N TYR A 299 -1.15 -7.36 -15.84
CA TYR A 299 -0.88 -8.80 -15.81
C TYR A 299 0.60 -9.13 -15.64
N GLU A 300 1.50 -8.17 -15.88
CA GLU A 300 2.95 -8.42 -15.89
C GLU A 300 3.55 -8.70 -14.51
N PRO A 301 3.21 -7.97 -13.42
CA PRO A 301 3.89 -8.10 -12.14
C PRO A 301 3.95 -9.53 -11.58
N PRO A 302 2.86 -10.32 -11.55
CA PRO A 302 2.91 -11.70 -11.06
C PRO A 302 3.73 -12.64 -11.97
N GLN A 303 3.77 -12.39 -13.28
CA GLN A 303 4.57 -13.17 -14.22
C GLN A 303 6.06 -12.93 -13.98
N ARG A 304 6.45 -11.66 -13.84
CA ARG A 304 7.82 -11.28 -13.49
C ARG A 304 8.22 -11.80 -12.11
N LEU A 305 7.32 -11.75 -11.13
CA LEU A 305 7.60 -12.34 -9.82
C LEU A 305 7.88 -13.84 -9.92
N ALA A 306 7.10 -14.59 -10.72
CA ALA A 306 7.33 -16.02 -10.91
C ALA A 306 8.70 -16.32 -11.55
N GLU A 307 9.18 -15.46 -12.48
CA GLU A 307 10.51 -15.56 -13.06
C GLU A 307 11.60 -15.30 -12.01
N GLU A 308 11.48 -14.20 -11.27
CA GLU A 308 12.48 -13.78 -10.29
C GLU A 308 12.55 -14.73 -9.09
N ARG A 309 11.41 -15.29 -8.65
CA ARG A 309 11.38 -16.37 -7.66
C ARG A 309 12.19 -17.59 -8.10
N ARG A 310 11.96 -18.07 -9.33
CA ARG A 310 12.70 -19.22 -9.88
C ARG A 310 14.20 -18.97 -9.93
N LYS A 311 14.63 -17.77 -10.38
CA LYS A 311 16.05 -17.36 -10.37
C LYS A 311 16.64 -17.33 -8.98
N ALA A 312 15.83 -16.97 -8.00
CA ALA A 312 16.24 -16.86 -6.59
C ALA A 312 16.18 -18.18 -5.81
N GLY A 313 15.66 -19.27 -6.44
CA GLY A 313 15.46 -20.57 -5.79
C GLY A 313 14.33 -20.56 -4.76
N LEU A 314 13.38 -19.63 -4.84
CA LEU A 314 12.23 -19.55 -3.95
C LEU A 314 11.03 -20.31 -4.54
N SER A 315 10.31 -21.04 -3.69
CA SER A 315 9.06 -21.69 -4.07
C SER A 315 7.87 -20.72 -4.13
N ASP A 316 6.77 -21.17 -4.73
CA ASP A 316 5.49 -20.43 -4.77
C ASP A 316 4.91 -20.22 -3.37
N GLU A 317 5.25 -21.10 -2.43
CA GLU A 317 4.85 -21.01 -1.03
C GLU A 317 5.62 -19.93 -0.27
N GLN A 318 6.88 -19.68 -0.64
CA GLN A 318 7.73 -18.71 0.04
C GLN A 318 7.44 -17.27 -0.40
N PHE A 319 7.05 -17.06 -1.67
CA PHE A 319 6.60 -15.74 -2.12
C PHE A 319 5.39 -15.93 -3.03
N PHE A 320 4.20 -15.80 -2.49
CA PHE A 320 2.96 -16.17 -3.15
C PHE A 320 2.17 -14.96 -3.65
N VAL A 321 1.31 -15.27 -4.62
CA VAL A 321 0.32 -14.38 -5.20
C VAL A 321 -1.06 -14.92 -4.85
N LEU A 322 -1.96 -14.08 -4.37
CA LEU A 322 -3.36 -14.43 -4.12
C LEU A 322 -4.25 -13.81 -5.20
N LYS A 323 -5.41 -14.40 -5.43
CA LYS A 323 -6.52 -13.77 -6.14
C LYS A 323 -7.14 -12.70 -5.24
N HIS A 324 -7.77 -11.70 -5.83
CA HIS A 324 -8.58 -10.75 -5.06
C HIS A 324 -9.64 -11.50 -4.24
N GLY A 325 -9.65 -11.28 -2.93
CA GLY A 325 -10.56 -11.97 -2.00
C GLY A 325 -10.06 -13.31 -1.47
N GLU A 326 -8.97 -13.85 -2.00
CA GLU A 326 -8.45 -15.14 -1.54
C GLU A 326 -7.85 -15.02 -0.14
N THR A 327 -8.23 -15.98 0.71
CA THR A 327 -7.72 -16.13 2.08
C THR A 327 -6.76 -17.31 2.14
N ARG A 328 -5.62 -17.08 2.78
CA ARG A 328 -4.62 -18.10 3.08
C ARG A 328 -4.44 -18.22 4.60
N SER A 329 -4.60 -19.43 5.10
CA SER A 329 -4.22 -19.75 6.48
C SER A 329 -2.71 -19.82 6.60
N LEU A 330 -2.20 -19.32 7.72
CA LEU A 330 -0.77 -19.31 8.04
C LEU A 330 -0.48 -20.36 9.11
N ALA A 331 0.68 -20.98 9.03
CA ALA A 331 1.10 -21.89 10.08
C ALA A 331 1.38 -21.12 11.38
N HIS A 332 0.93 -21.64 12.50
CA HIS A 332 1.34 -21.13 13.81
C HIS A 332 2.88 -21.26 13.98
N ARG A 333 3.44 -20.35 14.77
CA ARG A 333 4.83 -20.44 15.23
C ARG A 333 5.08 -21.69 16.06
#